data_2b8fca12590a1fce28ced1424f4590cf
#
_entry.id   2b8fca12590a1fce28ced1424f4590cf
#
_cell.length_a   1.000
_cell.length_b   1.000
_cell.length_c   1.000
_cell.angle_alpha   90.00
_cell.angle_beta   90.00
_cell.angle_gamma   90.00
#
_symmetry.space_group_name_H-M   'P 1'
#
loop_
_entity.id
_entity.type
_entity.pdbx_description
1 polymer ?
#
loop_
_entity_poly.entity_id
_entity_poly.type
_entity_poly.pdbx_seq_one_letter_code
_entity_poly.pdbx_strand_id
1 'polypeptide(L)'
;MTNNISERAQDTVEETLDVFHRGAFHLVQPAMKGHRSGVDAMILASSVPNGFSGRLADLGSGAGAAGLAVAARCKNARATLIERSGFMLNFAHKSVNHPLNTALRDRIEILEADVSLTGKARA
;
A
#
# COMPACT_ATOMS: atom_id res chain seq x y z
N MET A 1 18.10 -8.78 -29.34
CA MET A 1 17.78 -8.21 -28.82
C MET A 1 16.58 -8.10 -28.75
N THR A 2 16.18 -8.64 -28.75
CA THR A 2 15.11 -8.57 -28.83
C THR A 2 14.44 -8.49 -27.76
N ASN A 3 14.77 -8.12 -26.96
CA ASN A 3 14.08 -7.95 -25.98
C ASN A 3 12.77 -8.04 -26.19
N ASN A 4 12.07 -8.68 -25.69
CA ASN A 4 10.79 -8.79 -25.74
C ASN A 4 10.12 -7.54 -25.52
N ILE A 5 9.29 -7.11 -26.46
CA ILE A 5 8.49 -5.92 -26.35
C ILE A 5 7.56 -5.98 -25.16
N SER A 6 7.05 -7.17 -24.83
CA SER A 6 6.18 -7.32 -23.66
C SER A 6 6.93 -7.08 -22.36
N GLU A 7 8.20 -7.48 -22.27
CA GLU A 7 8.97 -7.16 -21.10
C GLU A 7 9.18 -5.68 -20.99
N ARG A 8 9.49 -5.03 -22.10
CA ARG A 8 9.64 -3.61 -22.07
C ARG A 8 8.38 -2.91 -21.68
N ALA A 9 7.24 -3.36 -22.17
CA ALA A 9 5.97 -2.75 -21.82
C ALA A 9 5.69 -2.86 -20.33
N GLN A 10 6.06 -3.99 -19.71
CA GLN A 10 5.90 -4.12 -18.27
C GLN A 10 6.88 -3.24 -17.51
N ASP A 11 8.11 -3.13 -18.02
CA ASP A 11 9.12 -2.33 -17.36
C ASP A 11 8.88 -0.85 -17.53
N THR A 12 8.06 -0.46 -18.49
CA THR A 12 7.81 0.95 -18.75
C THR A 12 6.54 1.48 -18.11
N VAL A 13 5.91 0.71 -17.23
CA VAL A 13 4.78 1.24 -16.47
C VAL A 13 5.31 2.39 -15.62
N GLU A 14 4.77 3.56 -15.88
CA GLU A 14 5.20 4.73 -15.13
C GLU A 14 4.73 4.66 -13.72
N GLU A 15 5.57 5.10 -12.84
CA GLU A 15 5.25 5.17 -11.43
C GLU A 15 5.66 6.52 -10.89
N THR A 16 5.04 6.91 -9.80
CA THR A 16 5.40 8.13 -9.10
C THR A 16 5.77 7.80 -7.67
N LEU A 17 6.61 8.63 -7.08
CA LEU A 17 6.87 8.59 -5.66
C LEU A 17 6.19 9.79 -5.05
N ASP A 18 5.12 9.56 -4.33
CA ASP A 18 4.32 10.64 -3.77
C ASP A 18 4.58 10.80 -2.29
N VAL A 19 4.63 12.04 -1.85
CA VAL A 19 4.93 12.39 -0.46
C VAL A 19 3.62 12.74 0.23
N PHE A 20 3.38 12.13 1.40
CA PHE A 20 2.16 12.38 2.15
C PHE A 20 2.47 12.96 3.52
N HIS A 21 1.58 13.83 3.98
CA HIS A 21 1.65 14.42 5.32
C HIS A 21 3.04 14.99 5.64
N ARG A 22 3.55 15.81 4.71
CA ARG A 22 4.83 16.52 4.88
C ARG A 22 6.01 15.56 5.11
N GLY A 23 5.99 14.43 4.46
CA GLY A 23 7.08 13.48 4.56
C GLY A 23 6.89 12.38 5.59
N ALA A 24 5.72 12.30 6.20
CA ALA A 24 5.44 11.24 7.17
C ALA A 24 5.55 9.86 6.53
N PHE A 25 5.12 9.72 5.29
CA PHE A 25 5.35 8.50 4.52
C PHE A 25 5.37 8.83 3.03
N HIS A 26 5.90 7.88 2.27
CA HIS A 26 6.03 8.00 0.83
C HIS A 26 5.35 6.81 0.18
N LEU A 27 4.74 7.02 -0.97
CA LEU A 27 4.00 5.99 -1.67
C LEU A 27 4.48 5.87 -3.10
N VAL A 28 4.86 4.67 -3.50
CA VAL A 28 5.16 4.36 -4.90
C VAL A 28 3.88 3.82 -5.51
N GLN A 29 3.37 4.49 -6.52
CA GLN A 29 2.11 4.06 -7.13
C GLN A 29 2.15 4.28 -8.65
N PRO A 30 1.31 3.52 -9.38
CA PRO A 30 1.28 3.70 -10.83
C PRO A 30 0.72 5.07 -11.18
N ALA A 31 1.21 5.64 -12.27
CA ALA A 31 0.72 6.93 -12.73
C ALA A 31 -0.66 6.85 -13.37
N MET A 32 -1.15 5.66 -13.60
CA MET A 32 -2.43 5.43 -14.29
C MET A 32 -3.61 5.82 -13.45
N LYS A 33 -4.58 6.51 -14.06
CA LYS A 33 -5.82 6.84 -13.40
C LYS A 33 -6.53 5.56 -12.95
N GLY A 34 -7.22 5.63 -11.85
CA GLY A 34 -7.96 4.50 -11.29
C GLY A 34 -7.15 3.57 -10.40
N HIS A 35 -5.83 3.70 -10.44
CA HIS A 35 -4.95 2.90 -9.60
C HIS A 35 -4.19 3.75 -8.59
N ARG A 36 -4.55 5.01 -8.46
CA ARG A 36 -3.85 5.91 -7.56
C ARG A 36 -4.68 6.17 -6.31
N SER A 37 -3.99 6.28 -5.19
CA SER A 37 -4.61 6.63 -3.93
C SER A 37 -4.49 8.13 -3.70
N GLY A 38 -5.47 8.68 -3.04
CA GLY A 38 -5.49 10.10 -2.73
C GLY A 38 -6.34 10.37 -1.51
N VAL A 39 -7.26 11.30 -1.63
CA VAL A 39 -8.09 11.77 -0.52
C VAL A 39 -8.88 10.63 0.12
N ASP A 40 -9.38 9.69 -0.67
CA ASP A 40 -10.18 8.58 -0.15
C ASP A 40 -9.41 7.75 0.88
N ALA A 41 -8.17 7.42 0.57
CA ALA A 41 -7.34 6.65 1.48
C ALA A 41 -7.04 7.44 2.75
N MET A 42 -6.88 8.75 2.63
CA MET A 42 -6.60 9.60 3.79
C MET A 42 -7.84 9.74 4.67
N ILE A 43 -9.02 9.82 4.08
CA ILE A 43 -10.27 9.84 4.84
C ILE A 43 -10.43 8.53 5.61
N LEU A 44 -10.18 7.40 4.95
CA LEU A 44 -10.26 6.10 5.59
C LEU A 44 -9.27 6.01 6.75
N ALA A 45 -8.03 6.42 6.53
CA ALA A 45 -7.01 6.39 7.57
C ALA A 45 -7.38 7.29 8.75
N SER A 46 -8.04 8.41 8.49
CA SER A 46 -8.42 9.35 9.55
C SER A 46 -9.49 8.80 10.47
N SER A 47 -10.18 7.74 10.07
CA SER A 47 -11.18 7.10 10.93
C SER A 47 -10.55 6.34 12.08
N VAL A 48 -9.24 6.07 12.01
CA VAL A 48 -8.53 5.39 13.08
C VAL A 48 -8.06 6.43 14.11
N PRO A 49 -8.38 6.25 15.40
CA PRO A 49 -8.00 7.23 16.43
C PRO A 49 -6.49 7.43 16.52
N ASN A 50 -6.06 8.65 16.86
CA ASN A 50 -4.64 8.97 16.94
C ASN A 50 -3.85 8.10 17.92
N GLY A 51 -4.48 7.68 18.98
CA GLY A 51 -3.79 6.84 19.98
C GLY A 51 -3.89 5.35 19.71
N PHE A 52 -4.36 4.95 18.53
CA PHE A 52 -4.54 3.53 18.26
C PHE A 52 -3.24 2.75 18.41
N SER A 53 -3.33 1.63 19.11
CA SER A 53 -2.23 0.67 19.19
C SER A 53 -2.79 -0.70 18.88
N GLY A 54 -1.96 -1.58 18.34
CA GLY A 54 -2.41 -2.92 17.97
C GLY A 54 -2.33 -3.14 16.48
N ARG A 55 -3.07 -4.12 15.99
CA ARG A 55 -3.02 -4.53 14.58
C ARG A 55 -4.25 -4.09 13.83
N LEU A 56 -4.05 -3.68 12.57
CA LEU A 56 -5.15 -3.42 11.68
C LEU A 56 -4.88 -4.07 10.32
N ALA A 57 -5.93 -4.33 9.59
CA ALA A 57 -5.84 -4.86 8.24
C ALA A 57 -6.39 -3.81 7.28
N ASP A 58 -5.62 -3.54 6.23
CA ASP A 58 -6.04 -2.64 5.16
C ASP A 58 -6.52 -3.54 4.00
N LEU A 59 -7.82 -3.72 3.91
CA LEU A 59 -8.43 -4.63 2.94
C LEU A 59 -8.53 -3.94 1.58
N GLY A 60 -7.96 -4.57 0.55
CA GLY A 60 -7.90 -3.96 -0.76
C GLY A 60 -6.92 -2.79 -0.75
N SER A 61 -5.74 -3.01 -0.16
CA SER A 61 -4.83 -1.94 0.16
C SER A 61 -4.25 -1.18 -1.03
N GLY A 62 -4.28 -1.76 -2.23
CA GLY A 62 -3.59 -1.16 -3.36
C GLY A 62 -2.10 -1.01 -3.07
N ALA A 63 -1.57 0.18 -3.30
CA ALA A 63 -0.16 0.48 -2.99
C ALA A 63 0.10 0.68 -1.49
N GLY A 64 -0.93 0.76 -0.66
CA GLY A 64 -0.78 0.79 0.79
C GLY A 64 -0.97 2.14 1.45
N ALA A 65 -1.59 3.09 0.78
CA ALA A 65 -1.69 4.46 1.30
C ALA A 65 -2.35 4.55 2.68
N ALA A 66 -3.50 3.91 2.87
CA ALA A 66 -4.22 4.01 4.15
C ALA A 66 -3.45 3.35 5.29
N GLY A 67 -2.94 2.14 5.07
CA GLY A 67 -2.17 1.44 6.09
C GLY A 67 -0.90 2.18 6.48
N LEU A 68 -0.19 2.71 5.49
CA LEU A 68 1.02 3.50 5.76
C LEU A 68 0.69 4.78 6.51
N ALA A 69 -0.42 5.43 6.17
CA ALA A 69 -0.84 6.65 6.86
C ALA A 69 -1.12 6.39 8.33
N VAL A 70 -1.81 5.30 8.64
CA VAL A 70 -2.08 4.95 10.04
C VAL A 70 -0.79 4.61 10.77
N ALA A 71 0.08 3.80 10.16
CA ALA A 71 1.34 3.43 10.79
C ALA A 71 2.21 4.65 11.06
N ALA A 72 2.22 5.62 10.15
CA ALA A 72 2.99 6.85 10.33
C ALA A 72 2.45 7.69 11.47
N ARG A 73 1.14 7.72 11.66
CA ARG A 73 0.52 8.54 12.69
C ARG A 73 0.43 7.83 14.04
N CYS A 74 0.27 6.50 14.02
CA CYS A 74 0.09 5.71 15.23
C CYS A 74 1.31 4.83 15.44
N LYS A 75 2.25 5.28 16.25
CA LYS A 75 3.56 4.62 16.39
C LYS A 75 3.50 3.20 16.91
N ASN A 76 2.44 2.85 17.61
CA ASN A 76 2.28 1.51 18.16
C ASN A 76 1.34 0.63 17.34
N ALA A 77 0.95 1.08 16.16
CA ALA A 77 0.11 0.30 15.26
C ALA A 77 0.96 -0.55 14.32
N ARG A 78 0.46 -1.74 14.03
CA ARG A 78 1.00 -2.62 13.01
C ARG A 78 -0.07 -2.82 11.96
N ALA A 79 0.28 -2.74 10.70
CA ALA A 79 -0.68 -2.85 9.61
C ALA A 79 -0.35 -4.04 8.72
N THR A 80 -1.38 -4.76 8.30
CA THR A 80 -1.27 -5.78 7.27
C THR A 80 -1.99 -5.25 6.04
N LEU A 81 -1.25 -5.09 4.95
CA LEU A 81 -1.80 -4.66 3.68
C LEU A 81 -2.26 -5.90 2.93
N ILE A 82 -3.55 -6.00 2.67
CA ILE A 82 -4.13 -7.17 2.02
C ILE A 82 -4.62 -6.77 0.63
N GLU A 83 -4.06 -7.38 -0.38
CA GLU A 83 -4.35 -7.05 -1.77
C GLU A 83 -4.34 -8.29 -2.64
N ARG A 84 -5.28 -8.40 -3.57
CA ARG A 84 -5.33 -9.54 -4.48
C ARG A 84 -4.61 -9.30 -5.81
N SER A 85 -4.46 -8.06 -6.21
CA SER A 85 -3.87 -7.72 -7.50
C SER A 85 -2.35 -7.79 -7.44
N GLY A 86 -1.76 -8.70 -8.22
CA GLY A 86 -0.30 -8.79 -8.30
C GLY A 86 0.32 -7.50 -8.79
N PHE A 87 -0.37 -6.79 -9.70
CA PHE A 87 0.08 -5.50 -10.18
C PHE A 87 0.20 -4.49 -9.02
N MET A 88 -0.85 -4.38 -8.20
CA MET A 88 -0.82 -3.44 -7.08
C MET A 88 0.10 -3.90 -5.95
N LEU A 89 0.23 -5.20 -5.72
CA LEU A 89 1.16 -5.73 -4.72
C LEU A 89 2.59 -5.30 -5.00
N ASN A 90 2.97 -5.22 -6.27
CA ASN A 90 4.29 -4.75 -6.65
C ASN A 90 4.54 -3.33 -6.10
N PHE A 91 3.54 -2.46 -6.20
CA PHE A 91 3.66 -1.10 -5.69
C PHE A 91 3.63 -1.06 -4.17
N ALA A 92 2.85 -1.95 -3.54
CA ALA A 92 2.85 -2.06 -2.08
C ALA A 92 4.24 -2.46 -1.57
N HIS A 93 4.87 -3.45 -2.21
CA HIS A 93 6.22 -3.86 -1.83
C HIS A 93 7.23 -2.74 -2.06
N LYS A 94 7.14 -2.03 -3.18
CA LYS A 94 8.03 -0.90 -3.45
C LYS A 94 7.85 0.22 -2.42
N SER A 95 6.62 0.46 -2.00
CA SER A 95 6.35 1.50 -1.00
C SER A 95 6.91 1.11 0.37
N VAL A 96 6.59 -0.09 0.83
CA VAL A 96 7.03 -0.55 2.16
C VAL A 96 8.55 -0.63 2.23
N ASN A 97 9.19 -1.07 1.14
CA ASN A 97 10.63 -1.23 1.11
C ASN A 97 11.38 0.04 0.68
N HIS A 98 10.68 1.12 0.40
CA HIS A 98 11.34 2.35 0.00
C HIS A 98 12.20 2.90 1.14
N PRO A 99 13.43 3.35 0.85
CA PRO A 99 14.32 3.86 1.91
C PRO A 99 13.71 4.98 2.75
N LEU A 100 12.84 5.80 2.15
CA LEU A 100 12.21 6.89 2.89
C LEU A 100 11.12 6.43 3.85
N ASN A 101 10.71 5.15 3.78
CA ASN A 101 9.75 4.56 4.70
C ASN A 101 10.40 3.61 5.70
N THR A 102 11.71 3.66 5.85
CA THR A 102 12.44 2.74 6.71
C THR A 102 11.89 2.68 8.13
N ALA A 103 11.47 3.82 8.66
CA ALA A 103 10.93 3.89 10.03
C ALA A 103 9.60 3.12 10.19
N LEU A 104 8.90 2.85 9.10
CA LEU A 104 7.61 2.17 9.15
C LEU A 104 7.69 0.69 8.81
N ARG A 105 8.75 0.29 8.11
CA ARG A 105 8.84 -1.03 7.48
C ARG A 105 8.57 -2.18 8.43
N ASP A 106 9.13 -2.14 9.62
CA ASP A 106 9.03 -3.26 10.56
C ASP A 106 7.63 -3.46 11.12
N ARG A 107 6.74 -2.51 10.91
CA ARG A 107 5.36 -2.58 11.40
C ARG A 107 4.35 -2.83 10.29
N ILE A 108 4.82 -3.11 9.07
CA ILE A 108 3.95 -3.34 7.92
C ILE A 108 4.18 -4.75 7.38
N GLU A 109 3.12 -5.51 7.21
CA GLU A 109 3.14 -6.78 6.52
C GLU A 109 2.31 -6.67 5.26
N ILE A 110 2.65 -7.45 4.25
CA ILE A 110 1.91 -7.49 2.99
C ILE A 110 1.43 -8.91 2.76
N LEU A 111 0.14 -9.06 2.47
CA LEU A 111 -0.46 -10.37 2.24
C LEU A 111 -1.25 -10.34 0.94
N GLU A 112 -0.95 -11.30 0.06
CA GLU A 112 -1.74 -11.47 -1.15
C GLU A 112 -2.95 -12.33 -0.82
N ALA A 113 -4.13 -11.78 -0.91
CA ALA A 113 -5.36 -12.50 -0.62
C ALA A 113 -6.55 -11.79 -1.26
N ASP A 114 -7.55 -12.59 -1.59
CA ASP A 114 -8.84 -12.08 -2.04
C ASP A 114 -9.80 -12.15 -0.86
N VAL A 115 -10.13 -11.02 -0.29
CA VAL A 115 -10.96 -10.97 0.92
C VAL A 115 -12.38 -11.51 0.67
N SER A 116 -12.85 -11.44 -0.56
CA SER A 116 -14.17 -11.99 -0.87
C SER A 116 -14.18 -13.52 -0.75
N LEU A 117 -13.08 -14.17 -1.12
CA LEU A 117 -12.95 -15.62 -0.96
C LEU A 117 -12.77 -16.00 0.50
N THR A 118 -12.06 -15.21 1.26
CA THR A 118 -11.89 -15.43 2.68
C THR A 118 -13.23 -15.43 3.40
N GLY A 119 -14.08 -14.47 3.08
CA GLY A 119 -15.41 -14.43 3.65
C GLY A 119 -16.24 -15.63 3.30
N LYS A 120 -16.17 -16.09 2.05
CA LYS A 120 -16.91 -17.27 1.62
C LYS A 120 -16.38 -18.54 2.28
N ALA A 121 -15.10 -18.65 2.48
CA ALA A 121 -14.50 -19.82 3.10
C ALA A 121 -14.97 -20.01 4.54
N ARG A 122 -15.41 -18.95 5.20
CA ARG A 122 -15.90 -19.06 6.56
C ARG A 122 -17.38 -19.38 6.64
N ALA A 123 -18.06 -19.10 5.54
CA ALA A 123 -19.48 -19.41 5.51
C ALA A 123 -19.67 -20.89 5.26
#